data_14993b2183766dc0cb96fe003f20257c
#
_entry.id   14993b2183766dc0cb96fe003f20257c
#
_cell.length_a   1.000
_cell.length_b   1.000
_cell.length_c   1.000
_cell.angle_alpha   90.00
_cell.angle_beta   90.00
_cell.angle_gamma   90.00
#
_symmetry.space_group_name_H-M   'P 1'
#
loop_
_entity.id
_entity.type
_entity.pdbx_description
1 polymer ?
#
loop_
_entity_poly.entity_id
_entity_poly.type
_entity_poly.pdbx_seq_one_letter_code
_entity_poly.pdbx_strand_id
1 'polypeptide(L)'
;MNSILDQDIMFLPGVGPKKKEILSKELGINSYSDLLEYYPYKYVDRSKVFHISELNADMPFVQLKGKILSYDEIDTGKRNKLLVAHFSDGYGVADLIWYRGAQYIMKTYRVGTEYLVFGKPTIFNGRFQFTHPDMDDATNLQISEMGMQPYYSLTENLRKRGYTSRSIEKMTKQLVTILP
;
A
#
# COMPACT_ATOMS: atom_id res chain seq x y z
N MET A 1 -26.99 -1.91 -28.90
CA MET A 1 -26.42 -2.96 -28.01
C MET A 1 -25.69 -2.23 -26.89
N ASN A 2 -26.16 -2.38 -25.65
CA ASN A 2 -25.40 -1.80 -24.53
C ASN A 2 -24.10 -2.60 -24.38
N SER A 3 -22.98 -1.90 -24.44
CA SER A 3 -21.68 -2.50 -24.19
C SER A 3 -21.61 -2.98 -22.73
N ILE A 4 -20.89 -4.05 -22.45
CA ILE A 4 -20.58 -4.47 -21.07
C ILE A 4 -19.92 -3.34 -20.27
N LEU A 5 -19.25 -2.43 -20.95
CA LEU A 5 -18.58 -1.27 -20.38
C LEU A 5 -19.56 -0.21 -19.84
N ASP A 6 -20.81 -0.18 -20.36
CA ASP A 6 -21.85 0.72 -19.89
C ASP A 6 -22.52 0.24 -18.59
N GLN A 7 -22.13 -0.95 -18.13
CA GLN A 7 -22.69 -1.54 -16.91
C GLN A 7 -22.30 -0.71 -15.69
N ASP A 8 -23.30 -0.55 -14.78
CA ASP A 8 -23.10 0.18 -13.53
C ASP A 8 -22.04 -0.50 -12.65
N ILE A 9 -21.16 0.30 -12.07
CA ILE A 9 -20.04 -0.15 -11.23
C ILE A 9 -20.49 -0.95 -10.00
N MET A 10 -21.74 -0.77 -9.54
CA MET A 10 -22.27 -1.52 -8.39
C MET A 10 -22.31 -3.03 -8.61
N PHE A 11 -22.36 -3.47 -9.88
CA PHE A 11 -22.38 -4.89 -10.24
C PHE A 11 -20.97 -5.53 -10.27
N LEU A 12 -19.93 -4.73 -10.14
CA LEU A 12 -18.58 -5.27 -9.99
C LEU A 12 -18.48 -6.02 -8.65
N PRO A 13 -18.04 -7.30 -8.65
CA PRO A 13 -17.87 -8.05 -7.42
C PRO A 13 -17.04 -7.28 -6.38
N GLY A 14 -17.58 -7.16 -5.17
CA GLY A 14 -16.94 -6.43 -4.07
C GLY A 14 -17.17 -4.91 -4.04
N VAL A 15 -17.93 -4.34 -4.99
CA VAL A 15 -18.33 -2.91 -4.95
C VAL A 15 -19.65 -2.73 -4.22
N GLY A 16 -20.76 -3.11 -4.83
CA GLY A 16 -22.09 -2.93 -4.26
C GLY A 16 -22.54 -1.46 -4.14
N PRO A 17 -23.80 -1.21 -3.68
CA PRO A 17 -24.41 0.14 -3.70
C PRO A 17 -23.64 1.19 -2.88
N LYS A 18 -23.18 0.83 -1.68
CA LYS A 18 -22.51 1.78 -0.77
C LYS A 18 -21.17 2.27 -1.34
N LYS A 19 -20.37 1.34 -1.92
CA LYS A 19 -19.11 1.73 -2.55
C LYS A 19 -19.34 2.51 -3.83
N LYS A 20 -20.33 2.13 -4.63
CA LYS A 20 -20.74 2.90 -5.81
C LYS A 20 -21.02 4.35 -5.47
N GLU A 21 -21.86 4.61 -4.46
CA GLU A 21 -22.20 5.97 -4.06
C GLU A 21 -20.95 6.81 -3.74
N ILE A 22 -20.00 6.22 -3.02
CA ILE A 22 -18.74 6.88 -2.66
C ILE A 22 -17.88 7.12 -3.90
N LEU A 23 -17.70 6.11 -4.75
CA LEU A 23 -16.89 6.21 -5.97
C LEU A 23 -17.47 7.23 -6.95
N SER A 24 -18.78 7.24 -7.12
CA SER A 24 -19.49 8.22 -7.95
C SER A 24 -19.27 9.65 -7.45
N LYS A 25 -19.49 9.87 -6.15
CA LYS A 25 -19.36 11.19 -5.53
C LYS A 25 -17.96 11.73 -5.52
N GLU A 26 -16.96 10.88 -5.20
CA GLU A 26 -15.60 11.30 -4.95
C GLU A 26 -14.71 11.28 -6.21
N LEU A 27 -14.97 10.35 -7.13
CA LEU A 27 -14.13 10.13 -8.31
C LEU A 27 -14.88 10.20 -9.65
N GLY A 28 -16.22 10.35 -9.61
CA GLY A 28 -17.04 10.33 -10.82
C GLY A 28 -17.18 8.96 -11.48
N ILE A 29 -16.84 7.88 -10.79
CA ILE A 29 -16.88 6.51 -11.32
C ILE A 29 -18.28 5.92 -11.13
N ASN A 30 -19.04 5.75 -12.22
CA ASN A 30 -20.40 5.23 -12.24
C ASN A 30 -20.52 3.90 -12.99
N SER A 31 -19.67 3.68 -13.98
CA SER A 31 -19.71 2.55 -14.90
C SER A 31 -18.37 1.80 -14.95
N TYR A 32 -18.37 0.65 -15.61
CA TYR A 32 -17.13 -0.08 -15.89
C TYR A 32 -16.17 0.73 -16.76
N SER A 33 -16.73 1.48 -17.74
CA SER A 33 -15.93 2.39 -18.57
C SER A 33 -15.23 3.45 -17.73
N ASP A 34 -15.95 4.10 -16.81
CA ASP A 34 -15.36 5.13 -15.95
C ASP A 34 -14.19 4.59 -15.11
N LEU A 35 -14.33 3.34 -14.61
CA LEU A 35 -13.25 2.71 -13.85
C LEU A 35 -12.02 2.42 -14.72
N LEU A 36 -12.20 1.95 -15.97
CA LEU A 36 -11.09 1.69 -16.88
C LEU A 36 -10.40 2.98 -17.34
N GLU A 37 -11.17 4.06 -17.48
CA GLU A 37 -10.67 5.38 -17.87
C GLU A 37 -10.09 6.17 -16.69
N TYR A 38 -10.24 5.66 -15.47
CA TYR A 38 -9.61 6.25 -14.30
C TYR A 38 -8.13 5.86 -14.23
N TYR A 39 -7.28 6.63 -14.92
CA TYR A 39 -5.87 6.30 -15.08
C TYR A 39 -5.05 6.61 -13.83
N PRO A 40 -4.03 5.79 -13.53
CA PRO A 40 -3.07 6.10 -12.49
C PRO A 40 -2.22 7.32 -12.88
N TYR A 41 -1.86 8.14 -11.90
CA TYR A 41 -1.00 9.31 -12.14
C TYR A 41 0.49 8.96 -12.22
N LYS A 42 0.87 7.78 -11.75
CA LYS A 42 2.23 7.23 -11.88
C LYS A 42 2.23 5.71 -11.76
N TYR A 43 3.31 5.11 -12.26
CA TYR A 43 3.66 3.71 -12.02
C TYR A 43 4.98 3.63 -11.27
N VAL A 44 5.11 2.66 -10.37
CA VAL A 44 6.32 2.40 -9.61
C VAL A 44 6.75 0.95 -9.83
N ASP A 45 8.00 0.77 -10.23
CA ASP A 45 8.59 -0.57 -10.39
C ASP A 45 8.82 -1.19 -9.01
N ARG A 46 8.16 -2.33 -8.76
CA ARG A 46 8.31 -3.12 -7.54
C ARG A 46 9.00 -4.45 -7.77
N SER A 47 9.57 -4.68 -8.95
CA SER A 47 10.33 -5.90 -9.25
C SER A 47 11.69 -5.93 -8.57
N LYS A 48 12.25 -4.76 -8.21
CA LYS A 48 13.56 -4.64 -7.58
C LYS A 48 13.46 -4.58 -6.06
N VAL A 49 14.21 -5.45 -5.40
CA VAL A 49 14.41 -5.46 -3.94
C VAL A 49 15.81 -4.97 -3.64
N PHE A 50 15.92 -4.01 -2.74
CA PHE A 50 17.19 -3.46 -2.26
C PHE A 50 17.56 -4.08 -0.92
N HIS A 51 18.85 -4.10 -0.60
CA HIS A 51 19.33 -4.34 0.75
C HIS A 51 19.39 -3.04 1.55
N ILE A 52 19.21 -3.12 2.87
CA ILE A 52 19.32 -1.95 3.76
C ILE A 52 20.70 -1.30 3.66
N SER A 53 21.74 -2.10 3.42
CA SER A 53 23.13 -1.63 3.21
C SER A 53 23.32 -0.82 1.92
N GLU A 54 22.41 -0.92 0.95
CA GLU A 54 22.47 -0.19 -0.32
C GLU A 54 21.72 1.15 -0.27
N LEU A 55 21.00 1.41 0.83
CA LEU A 55 20.17 2.61 0.95
C LEU A 55 21.00 3.89 1.06
N ASN A 56 20.45 4.96 0.50
CA ASN A 56 20.88 6.33 0.74
C ASN A 56 19.67 7.26 0.85
N ALA A 57 19.90 8.48 1.39
CA ALA A 57 18.81 9.44 1.68
C ALA A 57 18.13 10.01 0.43
N ASP A 58 18.78 9.97 -0.73
CA ASP A 58 18.27 10.55 -1.97
C ASP A 58 17.45 9.56 -2.79
N MET A 59 17.38 8.30 -2.35
CA MET A 59 16.60 7.28 -3.04
C MET A 59 15.10 7.63 -3.05
N PRO A 60 14.41 7.36 -4.17
CA PRO A 60 12.96 7.41 -4.25
C PRO A 60 12.35 6.27 -3.40
N PHE A 61 11.10 5.93 -3.63
CA PHE A 61 10.51 4.74 -3.02
C PHE A 61 11.28 3.48 -3.41
N VAL A 62 11.60 2.67 -2.42
CA VAL A 62 12.33 1.41 -2.57
C VAL A 62 11.56 0.26 -1.92
N GLN A 63 11.85 -0.96 -2.34
CA GLN A 63 11.32 -2.17 -1.75
C GLN A 63 12.43 -2.95 -1.05
N LEU A 64 12.16 -3.36 0.18
CA LEU A 64 13.01 -4.22 0.99
C LEU A 64 12.30 -5.55 1.25
N LYS A 65 13.07 -6.62 1.49
CA LYS A 65 12.56 -7.90 1.95
C LYS A 65 13.28 -8.28 3.24
N GLY A 66 12.53 -8.61 4.29
CA GLY A 66 13.12 -8.94 5.58
C GLY A 66 12.07 -9.25 6.64
N LYS A 67 12.48 -9.21 7.90
CA LYS A 67 11.68 -9.59 9.06
C LYS A 67 11.63 -8.49 10.11
N ILE A 68 10.49 -8.38 10.78
CA ILE A 68 10.39 -7.57 12.00
C ILE A 68 11.08 -8.33 13.13
N LEU A 69 12.02 -7.68 13.79
CA LEU A 69 12.75 -8.25 14.92
C LEU A 69 12.03 -7.99 16.25
N SER A 70 11.53 -6.76 16.43
CA SER A 70 10.83 -6.31 17.64
C SER A 70 10.01 -5.07 17.37
N TYR A 71 9.15 -4.72 18.31
CA TYR A 71 8.37 -3.49 18.35
C TYR A 71 8.69 -2.68 19.59
N ASP A 72 8.77 -1.36 19.44
CA ASP A 72 8.82 -0.39 20.52
C ASP A 72 7.63 0.57 20.41
N GLU A 73 6.94 0.82 21.52
CA GLU A 73 5.95 1.88 21.65
C GLU A 73 6.58 3.07 22.39
N ILE A 74 6.74 4.20 21.71
CA ILE A 74 7.33 5.41 22.25
C ILE A 74 6.22 6.37 22.64
N ASP A 75 6.18 6.76 23.90
CA ASP A 75 5.29 7.83 24.38
C ASP A 75 5.85 9.18 23.95
N THR A 76 5.13 9.89 23.10
CA THR A 76 5.52 11.21 22.60
C THR A 76 4.88 12.35 23.40
N GLY A 77 4.23 12.05 24.54
CA GLY A 77 3.44 13.02 25.30
C GLY A 77 2.16 13.48 24.60
N LYS A 78 1.83 12.88 23.42
CA LYS A 78 0.60 13.12 22.67
C LYS A 78 -0.38 11.96 22.89
N ARG A 79 -1.65 12.17 22.51
CA ARG A 79 -2.72 11.18 22.67
C ARG A 79 -2.40 9.79 22.04
N ASN A 80 -1.57 9.76 21.02
CA ASN A 80 -1.19 8.51 20.32
C ASN A 80 0.29 8.23 20.55
N LYS A 81 0.61 6.98 20.88
CA LYS A 81 1.98 6.50 20.94
C LYS A 81 2.54 6.29 19.55
N LEU A 82 3.83 6.54 19.39
CA LEU A 82 4.58 6.20 18.19
C LEU A 82 4.93 4.71 18.23
N LEU A 83 4.60 3.95 17.19
CA LEU A 83 5.05 2.58 17.04
C LEU A 83 6.28 2.54 16.14
N VAL A 84 7.32 1.87 16.61
CA VAL A 84 8.55 1.59 15.84
C VAL A 84 8.72 0.10 15.74
N ALA A 85 8.82 -0.42 14.52
CA ALA A 85 9.23 -1.80 14.27
C ALA A 85 10.68 -1.82 13.79
N HIS A 86 11.53 -2.59 14.46
CA HIS A 86 12.89 -2.83 14.02
C HIS A 86 12.87 -3.93 12.96
N PHE A 87 13.25 -3.57 11.75
CA PHE A 87 13.19 -4.44 10.58
C PHE A 87 14.59 -4.76 10.07
N SER A 88 14.87 -6.03 9.76
CA SER A 88 16.15 -6.46 9.22
C SER A 88 16.00 -7.36 8.01
N ASP A 89 16.85 -7.14 7.02
CA ASP A 89 17.03 -7.99 5.85
C ASP A 89 18.25 -8.96 5.98
N GLY A 90 18.87 -8.99 7.17
CA GLY A 90 20.10 -9.75 7.43
C GLY A 90 21.40 -9.01 7.10
N TYR A 91 21.32 -7.89 6.37
CA TYR A 91 22.48 -7.04 5.99
C TYR A 91 22.48 -5.70 6.73
N GLY A 92 21.37 -5.34 7.34
CA GLY A 92 21.21 -4.12 8.10
C GLY A 92 19.92 -4.10 8.91
N VAL A 93 19.71 -2.99 9.62
CA VAL A 93 18.48 -2.72 10.38
C VAL A 93 17.94 -1.36 9.99
N ALA A 94 16.64 -1.28 9.73
CA ALA A 94 15.90 -0.06 9.51
C ALA A 94 14.68 0.01 10.45
N ASP A 95 14.17 1.20 10.71
CA ASP A 95 13.00 1.41 11.55
C ASP A 95 11.77 1.68 10.70
N LEU A 96 10.68 0.95 10.95
CA LEU A 96 9.38 1.19 10.34
C LEU A 96 8.52 1.92 11.35
N ILE A 97 7.94 3.07 10.96
CA ILE A 97 7.32 4.03 11.87
C ILE A 97 5.84 4.24 11.57
N TRP A 98 4.99 4.13 12.60
CA TRP A 98 3.57 4.45 12.52
C TRP A 98 3.17 5.38 13.66
N TYR A 99 2.56 6.51 13.30
CA TYR A 99 2.03 7.48 14.25
C TYR A 99 0.63 7.13 14.77
N ARG A 100 -0.01 6.13 14.16
CA ARG A 100 -1.38 5.69 14.50
C ARG A 100 -1.55 4.21 14.22
N GLY A 101 -2.51 3.57 14.91
CA GLY A 101 -2.91 2.20 14.61
C GLY A 101 -1.94 1.15 15.15
N ALA A 102 -1.15 1.43 16.18
CA ALA A 102 -0.16 0.52 16.76
C ALA A 102 -0.71 -0.89 17.01
N GLN A 103 -1.88 -1.00 17.65
CA GLN A 103 -2.50 -2.29 17.97
C GLN A 103 -2.89 -3.07 16.70
N TYR A 104 -3.36 -2.39 15.67
CA TYR A 104 -3.68 -3.01 14.39
C TYR A 104 -2.42 -3.51 13.69
N ILE A 105 -1.37 -2.69 13.64
CA ILE A 105 -0.09 -3.02 13.00
C ILE A 105 0.54 -4.25 13.67
N MET A 106 0.65 -4.26 15.00
CA MET A 106 1.22 -5.39 15.75
C MET A 106 0.41 -6.69 15.62
N LYS A 107 -0.91 -6.57 15.45
CA LYS A 107 -1.78 -7.73 15.16
C LYS A 107 -1.59 -8.28 13.75
N THR A 108 -1.42 -7.39 12.77
CA THR A 108 -1.35 -7.73 11.36
C THR A 108 0.03 -8.24 10.97
N TYR A 109 1.08 -7.58 11.45
CA TYR A 109 2.46 -7.91 11.09
C TYR A 109 3.20 -8.51 12.29
N ARG A 110 3.56 -9.77 12.18
CA ARG A 110 4.14 -10.55 13.29
C ARG A 110 5.66 -10.51 13.25
N VAL A 111 6.27 -10.48 14.44
CA VAL A 111 7.71 -10.66 14.60
C VAL A 111 8.16 -12.00 14.02
N GLY A 112 9.28 -12.01 13.31
CA GLY A 112 9.89 -13.20 12.71
C GLY A 112 9.29 -13.62 11.37
N THR A 113 8.16 -13.06 10.96
CA THR A 113 7.57 -13.30 9.63
C THR A 113 8.24 -12.40 8.59
N GLU A 114 8.43 -12.94 7.38
CA GLU A 114 9.07 -12.23 6.27
C GLU A 114 8.07 -11.36 5.52
N TYR A 115 8.42 -10.09 5.35
CA TYR A 115 7.60 -9.09 4.66
C TYR A 115 8.37 -8.40 3.55
N LEU A 116 7.65 -7.97 2.54
CA LEU A 116 8.08 -6.92 1.62
C LEU A 116 7.64 -5.57 2.20
N VAL A 117 8.59 -4.66 2.33
CA VAL A 117 8.37 -3.30 2.83
C VAL A 117 8.65 -2.33 1.70
N PHE A 118 7.67 -1.51 1.34
CA PHE A 118 7.79 -0.51 0.30
C PHE A 118 7.54 0.88 0.86
N GLY A 119 8.50 1.78 0.66
CA GLY A 119 8.42 3.14 1.16
C GLY A 119 9.60 4.01 0.73
N LYS A 120 9.56 5.27 1.10
CA LYS A 120 10.67 6.20 0.90
C LYS A 120 11.60 6.14 2.11
N PRO A 121 12.90 5.82 1.92
CA PRO A 121 13.86 5.87 3.01
C PRO A 121 14.11 7.31 3.45
N THR A 122 14.23 7.50 4.75
CA THR A 122 14.68 8.74 5.38
C THR A 122 15.73 8.39 6.43
N ILE A 123 16.54 9.34 6.86
CA ILE A 123 17.55 9.12 7.91
C ILE A 123 17.16 9.91 9.14
N PHE A 124 17.17 9.25 10.28
CA PHE A 124 17.00 9.86 11.59
C PHE A 124 17.97 9.22 12.59
N ASN A 125 18.76 10.05 13.29
CA ASN A 125 19.79 9.59 14.25
C ASN A 125 20.72 8.51 13.66
N GLY A 126 21.12 8.67 12.40
CA GLY A 126 22.05 7.75 11.72
C GLY A 126 21.45 6.41 11.30
N ARG A 127 20.14 6.22 11.43
CA ARG A 127 19.43 5.01 11.03
C ARG A 127 18.40 5.29 9.94
N PHE A 128 18.27 4.40 8.98
CA PHE A 128 17.21 4.48 7.99
C PHE A 128 15.85 4.20 8.63
N GLN A 129 14.86 4.98 8.26
CA GLN A 129 13.48 4.78 8.68
C GLN A 129 12.50 4.94 7.52
N PHE A 130 11.37 4.25 7.65
CA PHE A 130 10.25 4.29 6.71
C PHE A 130 8.99 4.65 7.46
N THR A 131 8.37 5.77 7.11
CA THR A 131 7.15 6.25 7.75
C THR A 131 5.92 5.73 7.02
N HIS A 132 5.05 5.03 7.73
CA HIS A 132 3.84 4.41 7.18
C HIS A 132 4.10 3.62 5.89
N PRO A 133 5.07 2.69 5.87
CA PRO A 133 5.37 1.91 4.67
C PRO A 133 4.19 1.01 4.30
N ASP A 134 4.10 0.70 3.00
CA ASP A 134 3.28 -0.41 2.54
C ASP A 134 3.98 -1.73 2.89
N MET A 135 3.22 -2.70 3.39
CA MET A 135 3.77 -4.01 3.75
C MET A 135 2.92 -5.13 3.16
N ASP A 136 3.61 -6.11 2.59
CA ASP A 136 3.02 -7.33 2.04
C ASP A 136 3.69 -8.55 2.66
N ASP A 137 2.92 -9.60 2.93
CA ASP A 137 3.48 -10.89 3.35
C ASP A 137 4.31 -11.48 2.19
N ALA A 138 5.60 -11.74 2.45
CA ALA A 138 6.53 -12.23 1.45
C ALA A 138 6.54 -13.76 1.30
N THR A 139 5.80 -14.47 2.15
CA THR A 139 5.85 -15.94 2.23
C THR A 139 5.38 -16.63 0.94
N ASN A 140 4.43 -16.01 0.22
CA ASN A 140 3.83 -16.57 -1.00
C ASN A 140 3.97 -15.66 -2.23
N LEU A 141 4.74 -14.57 -2.14
CA LEU A 141 4.90 -13.62 -3.24
C LEU A 141 6.13 -13.95 -4.10
N GLN A 142 5.91 -14.13 -5.39
CA GLN A 142 6.99 -14.15 -6.37
C GLN A 142 7.31 -12.70 -6.77
N ILE A 143 8.44 -12.18 -6.28
CA ILE A 143 8.88 -10.80 -6.53
C ILE A 143 9.05 -10.53 -8.03
N SER A 144 9.43 -11.53 -8.82
CA SER A 144 9.55 -11.43 -10.28
C SER A 144 8.23 -11.15 -11.00
N GLU A 145 7.09 -11.41 -10.35
CA GLU A 145 5.75 -11.13 -10.87
C GLU A 145 5.22 -9.75 -10.44
N MET A 146 5.93 -9.06 -9.55
CA MET A 146 5.59 -7.71 -9.10
C MET A 146 6.13 -6.69 -10.11
N GLY A 147 5.42 -6.47 -11.19
CA GLY A 147 5.79 -5.47 -12.19
C GLY A 147 5.55 -4.03 -11.74
N MET A 148 5.15 -3.20 -12.68
CA MET A 148 4.81 -1.80 -12.45
C MET A 148 3.51 -1.69 -11.65
N GLN A 149 3.58 -1.16 -10.44
CA GLN A 149 2.41 -0.90 -9.61
C GLN A 149 1.80 0.46 -9.94
N PRO A 150 0.50 0.52 -10.30
CA PRO A 150 -0.18 1.78 -10.54
C PRO A 150 -0.49 2.52 -9.24
N TYR A 151 -0.37 3.84 -9.26
CA TYR A 151 -0.78 4.73 -8.18
C TYR A 151 -1.89 5.65 -8.66
N TYR A 152 -3.05 5.57 -8.00
CA TYR A 152 -4.25 6.33 -8.32
C TYR A 152 -4.42 7.51 -7.38
N SER A 153 -4.91 8.62 -7.92
CA SER A 153 -5.31 9.79 -7.13
C SER A 153 -6.51 9.44 -6.26
N LEU A 154 -6.53 9.93 -5.04
CA LEU A 154 -7.63 9.75 -4.10
C LEU A 154 -7.93 11.07 -3.41
N THR A 155 -9.22 11.34 -3.19
CA THR A 155 -9.64 12.45 -2.35
C THR A 155 -9.29 12.20 -0.89
N GLU A 156 -9.18 13.26 -0.11
CA GLU A 156 -8.92 13.15 1.33
C GLU A 156 -10.04 12.36 2.05
N ASN A 157 -11.29 12.53 1.60
CA ASN A 157 -12.44 11.82 2.15
C ASN A 157 -12.35 10.31 1.93
N LEU A 158 -11.92 9.86 0.74
CA LEU A 158 -11.66 8.45 0.46
C LEU A 158 -10.56 7.88 1.36
N ARG A 159 -9.46 8.62 1.53
CA ARG A 159 -8.37 8.20 2.42
C ARG A 159 -8.81 8.07 3.87
N LYS A 160 -9.62 9.01 4.38
CA LYS A 160 -10.22 8.93 5.72
C LYS A 160 -11.12 7.73 5.93
N ARG A 161 -11.75 7.24 4.85
CA ARG A 161 -12.59 6.03 4.84
C ARG A 161 -11.81 4.73 4.64
N GLY A 162 -10.47 4.80 4.58
CA GLY A 162 -9.60 3.63 4.44
C GLY A 162 -9.36 3.18 3.01
N TYR A 163 -9.79 3.95 1.99
CA TYR A 163 -9.44 3.65 0.60
C TYR A 163 -7.98 4.00 0.33
N THR A 164 -7.33 3.16 -0.44
CA THR A 164 -5.94 3.34 -0.89
C THR A 164 -5.88 3.21 -2.41
N SER A 165 -4.74 3.57 -3.01
CA SER A 165 -4.50 3.31 -4.42
C SER A 165 -4.70 1.83 -4.78
N ARG A 166 -4.33 0.91 -3.88
CA ARG A 166 -4.57 -0.53 -4.04
C ARG A 166 -6.05 -0.90 -4.08
N SER A 167 -6.92 -0.11 -3.44
CA SER A 167 -8.37 -0.34 -3.51
C SER A 167 -8.87 -0.16 -4.94
N ILE A 168 -8.40 0.87 -5.65
CA ILE A 168 -8.74 1.11 -7.06
C ILE A 168 -8.10 0.04 -7.94
N GLU A 169 -6.80 -0.23 -7.78
CA GLU A 169 -6.09 -1.28 -8.51
C GLU A 169 -6.80 -2.64 -8.44
N LYS A 170 -7.23 -3.03 -7.23
CA LYS A 170 -7.96 -4.29 -7.02
C LYS A 170 -9.27 -4.33 -7.79
N MET A 171 -10.03 -3.24 -7.78
CA MET A 171 -11.29 -3.14 -8.54
C MET A 171 -11.03 -3.20 -10.05
N THR A 172 -10.02 -2.49 -10.54
CA THR A 172 -9.64 -2.50 -11.96
C THR A 172 -9.19 -3.89 -12.40
N LYS A 173 -8.34 -4.58 -11.63
CA LYS A 173 -7.94 -5.97 -11.88
C LYS A 173 -9.15 -6.91 -11.92
N GLN A 174 -10.05 -6.78 -10.94
CA GLN A 174 -11.28 -7.59 -10.91
C GLN A 174 -12.15 -7.34 -12.16
N LEU A 175 -12.27 -6.09 -12.60
CA LEU A 175 -13.00 -5.76 -13.82
C LEU A 175 -12.36 -6.41 -15.04
N VAL A 176 -11.05 -6.32 -15.20
CA VAL A 176 -10.32 -6.90 -16.33
C VAL A 176 -10.51 -8.42 -16.41
N THR A 177 -10.65 -9.13 -15.27
CA THR A 177 -10.86 -10.58 -15.26
C THR A 177 -12.25 -11.02 -15.74
N ILE A 178 -13.25 -10.13 -15.71
CA ILE A 178 -14.63 -10.44 -16.12
C ILE A 178 -14.98 -9.89 -17.51
N LEU A 179 -14.10 -9.08 -18.08
CA LEU A 179 -14.26 -8.63 -19.46
C LEU A 179 -13.89 -9.77 -20.44
N PRO A 180 -14.61 -9.88 -21.58
CA PRO A 180 -14.36 -10.93 -22.58
C PRO A 180 -13.05 -10.72 -23.32
#